data_4e4896a055da57b1710f0afe8a7c123c
#
_entry.id   4e4896a055da57b1710f0afe8a7c123c
#
_cell.length_a   1.000
_cell.length_b   1.000
_cell.length_c   1.000
_cell.angle_alpha   90.00
_cell.angle_beta   90.00
_cell.angle_gamma   90.00
#
_symmetry.space_group_name_H-M   'P 1'
#
loop_
_entity.id
_entity.type
_entity.pdbx_description
1 polymer ?
#
loop_
_entity_poly.entity_id
_entity_poly.type
_entity_poly.pdbx_seq_one_letter_code
_entity_poly.pdbx_strand_id
1 'polypeptide(L)'
;NIGHFERLDGGNGDTLDVVEVIDWDTQGDTDWGPYGGAVNADGDLWTSGRGPGPLVFIDGDTLVYDRWETPPETSPYGITADANGHPWMGDWNGGLLHFDPTTETWDIIDTPNTSRGRGIMIDRNGFAWMASNNPCALVKADTATRTLIRDDIELPGCGTPVGISIDAEGFVWVPDQDASVAFKVH
;
A
#
# COMPACT_ATOMS: atom_id res chain seq x y z
N ASN A 1 7.46 18.84 -10.19
CA ASN A 1 7.48 17.38 -10.35
C ASN A 1 6.14 16.91 -10.88
N ILE A 2 6.10 15.93 -11.77
CA ILE A 2 4.87 15.44 -12.41
C ILE A 2 4.83 13.93 -12.20
N GLY A 3 3.73 13.43 -11.63
CA GLY A 3 3.40 12.02 -11.67
C GLY A 3 2.81 11.68 -13.03
N HIS A 4 3.43 10.76 -13.75
CA HIS A 4 3.00 10.35 -15.08
C HIS A 4 2.43 8.94 -15.03
N PHE A 5 1.21 8.78 -15.52
CA PHE A 5 0.49 7.49 -15.52
C PHE A 5 -0.01 7.21 -16.95
N GLU A 6 0.16 5.99 -17.38
CA GLU A 6 -0.35 5.52 -18.67
C GLU A 6 -1.28 4.34 -18.48
N ARG A 7 -2.43 4.38 -19.16
CA ARG A 7 -3.30 3.23 -19.35
C ARG A 7 -2.96 2.57 -20.68
N LEU A 8 -2.63 1.30 -20.63
CA LEU A 8 -2.21 0.55 -21.82
C LEU A 8 -3.28 -0.44 -22.24
N ASP A 9 -3.39 -0.67 -23.54
CA ASP A 9 -4.17 -1.77 -24.10
C ASP A 9 -3.53 -3.12 -23.71
N GLY A 10 -4.30 -3.99 -23.05
CA GLY A 10 -3.82 -5.28 -22.58
C GLY A 10 -3.53 -6.31 -23.69
N GLY A 11 -3.95 -6.05 -24.92
CA GLY A 11 -3.73 -6.96 -26.05
C GLY A 11 -2.47 -6.67 -26.85
N ASN A 12 -2.10 -5.40 -26.96
CA ASN A 12 -0.97 -4.98 -27.81
C ASN A 12 0.03 -4.02 -27.12
N GLY A 13 -0.31 -3.50 -25.93
CA GLY A 13 0.55 -2.62 -25.17
C GLY A 13 0.55 -1.15 -25.63
N ASP A 14 -0.35 -0.77 -26.54
CA ASP A 14 -0.46 0.62 -26.98
C ASP A 14 -0.99 1.50 -25.84
N THR A 15 -0.46 2.72 -25.73
CA THR A 15 -0.97 3.72 -24.80
C THR A 15 -2.37 4.16 -25.21
N LEU A 16 -3.35 3.94 -24.35
CA LEU A 16 -4.73 4.37 -24.55
C LEU A 16 -4.94 5.79 -24.04
N ASP A 17 -4.41 6.07 -22.84
CA ASP A 17 -4.58 7.33 -22.14
C ASP A 17 -3.36 7.68 -21.32
N VAL A 18 -3.22 8.98 -21.03
CA VAL A 18 -2.17 9.54 -20.18
C VAL A 18 -2.79 10.49 -19.16
N VAL A 19 -2.42 10.33 -17.89
CA VAL A 19 -2.78 11.24 -16.81
C VAL A 19 -1.50 11.84 -16.23
N GLU A 20 -1.41 13.16 -16.20
CA GLU A 20 -0.33 13.88 -15.55
C GLU A 20 -0.83 14.54 -14.27
N VAL A 21 -0.35 14.04 -13.14
CA VAL A 21 -0.62 14.62 -11.82
C VAL A 21 0.41 15.70 -11.55
N ILE A 22 -0.03 16.95 -11.61
CA ILE A 22 0.82 18.13 -11.41
C ILE A 22 1.22 18.25 -9.95
N ASP A 23 2.42 18.79 -9.71
CA ASP A 23 2.97 19.01 -8.36
C ASP A 23 3.06 17.72 -7.53
N TRP A 24 3.45 16.63 -8.19
CA TRP A 24 3.86 15.43 -7.47
C TRP A 24 5.13 15.72 -6.70
N ASP A 25 4.97 16.30 -5.53
CA ASP A 25 6.08 16.62 -4.65
C ASP A 25 6.11 15.63 -3.48
N THR A 26 7.15 14.85 -3.40
CA THR A 26 7.45 14.08 -2.21
C THR A 26 8.28 14.97 -1.30
N GLN A 27 7.72 15.38 -0.17
CA GLN A 27 8.45 16.18 0.82
C GLN A 27 9.61 15.35 1.40
N GLY A 28 10.80 15.56 0.87
CA GLY A 28 12.01 14.89 1.36
C GLY A 28 13.05 14.64 0.28
N ASP A 29 14.21 14.16 0.69
CA ASP A 29 15.41 13.92 -0.13
C ASP A 29 15.29 12.82 -1.19
N THR A 30 14.12 12.29 -1.41
CA THR A 30 13.91 11.20 -2.37
C THR A 30 12.93 11.65 -3.43
N ASP A 31 13.44 11.98 -4.60
CA ASP A 31 12.66 12.18 -5.84
C ASP A 31 11.98 10.87 -6.31
N TRP A 32 11.37 10.14 -5.38
CA TRP A 32 10.57 8.99 -5.71
C TRP A 32 9.20 9.49 -6.20
N GLY A 33 8.96 9.38 -7.48
CA GLY A 33 7.65 9.59 -8.07
C GLY A 33 6.61 8.58 -7.53
N PRO A 34 5.54 8.30 -8.30
CA PRO A 34 4.59 7.24 -7.97
C PRO A 34 5.33 5.93 -7.72
N TYR A 35 5.12 5.34 -6.54
CA TYR A 35 5.88 4.15 -6.12
C TYR A 35 5.01 2.90 -6.02
N GLY A 36 3.87 2.99 -5.36
CA GLY A 36 2.90 1.91 -5.24
C GLY A 36 1.59 2.27 -5.91
N GLY A 37 0.86 1.26 -6.40
CA GLY A 37 -0.46 1.44 -6.97
C GLY A 37 -1.37 0.25 -6.69
N ALA A 38 -2.65 0.52 -6.50
CA ALA A 38 -3.70 -0.48 -6.34
C ALA A 38 -4.95 -0.06 -7.11
N VAL A 39 -5.52 -0.98 -7.86
CA VAL A 39 -6.79 -0.76 -8.53
C VAL A 39 -7.91 -1.30 -7.65
N ASN A 40 -8.96 -0.49 -7.42
CA ASN A 40 -10.14 -0.90 -6.68
C ASN A 40 -11.10 -1.73 -7.54
N ALA A 41 -12.23 -2.16 -6.97
CA ALA A 41 -13.21 -2.99 -7.68
C ALA A 41 -13.95 -2.23 -8.81
N ASP A 42 -13.97 -0.91 -8.77
CA ASP A 42 -14.61 -0.06 -9.78
C ASP A 42 -13.67 0.26 -10.96
N GLY A 43 -12.39 -0.11 -10.85
CA GLY A 43 -11.38 0.11 -11.88
C GLY A 43 -10.56 1.38 -11.68
N ASP A 44 -10.71 2.06 -10.55
CA ASP A 44 -9.98 3.28 -10.23
C ASP A 44 -8.63 2.97 -9.61
N LEU A 45 -7.66 3.83 -9.87
CA LEU A 45 -6.29 3.68 -9.36
C LEU A 45 -6.07 4.56 -8.13
N TRP A 46 -5.65 3.92 -7.04
CA TRP A 46 -4.99 4.57 -5.92
C TRP A 46 -3.48 4.44 -6.05
N THR A 47 -2.75 5.52 -5.80
CA THR A 47 -1.28 5.51 -5.83
C THR A 47 -0.69 6.50 -4.83
N SER A 48 0.49 6.19 -4.35
CA SER A 48 1.25 7.06 -3.45
C SER A 48 2.72 7.06 -3.82
N GLY A 49 3.43 8.12 -3.43
CA GLY A 49 4.89 8.13 -3.42
C GLY A 49 5.45 7.29 -2.27
N ARG A 50 6.76 7.08 -2.28
CA ARG A 50 7.48 6.58 -1.12
C ARG A 50 7.94 7.76 -0.28
N GLY A 51 7.61 7.76 1.01
CA GLY A 51 7.84 8.90 1.89
C GLY A 51 6.65 9.86 1.94
N PRO A 52 6.75 10.94 2.73
CA PRO A 52 5.70 11.96 2.78
C PRO A 52 5.45 12.52 1.37
N GLY A 53 4.21 12.59 0.98
CA GLY A 53 3.83 13.06 -0.34
C GLY A 53 2.37 12.77 -0.65
N PRO A 54 1.93 12.99 -1.88
CA PRO A 54 0.53 12.84 -2.19
C PRO A 54 0.08 11.38 -2.20
N LEU A 55 -1.11 11.16 -1.65
CA LEU A 55 -1.99 10.08 -2.04
C LEU A 55 -2.83 10.59 -3.21
N VAL A 56 -2.92 9.83 -4.28
CA VAL A 56 -3.64 10.21 -5.48
C VAL A 56 -4.65 9.13 -5.84
N PHE A 57 -5.84 9.58 -6.21
CA PHE A 57 -6.90 8.78 -6.81
C PHE A 57 -7.04 9.18 -8.27
N ILE A 58 -7.16 8.22 -9.16
CA ILE A 58 -7.47 8.45 -10.59
C ILE A 58 -8.70 7.62 -10.93
N ASP A 59 -9.79 8.28 -11.28
CA ASP A 59 -11.01 7.65 -11.75
C ASP A 59 -10.74 6.94 -13.09
N GLY A 60 -11.04 5.65 -13.13
CA GLY A 60 -10.70 4.80 -14.27
C GLY A 60 -11.50 5.09 -15.55
N ASP A 61 -12.66 5.72 -15.44
CA ASP A 61 -13.53 6.04 -16.56
C ASP A 61 -13.27 7.45 -17.11
N THR A 62 -13.18 8.43 -16.22
CA THR A 62 -13.07 9.86 -16.59
C THR A 62 -11.64 10.36 -16.66
N LEU A 63 -10.70 9.66 -16.06
CA LEU A 63 -9.28 10.01 -15.91
C LEU A 63 -9.05 11.32 -15.14
N VAL A 64 -10.06 11.76 -14.41
CA VAL A 64 -9.93 12.86 -13.45
C VAL A 64 -9.23 12.35 -12.21
N TYR A 65 -8.38 13.15 -11.63
CA TYR A 65 -7.69 12.78 -10.40
C TYR A 65 -7.99 13.75 -9.24
N ASP A 66 -7.96 13.18 -8.04
CA ASP A 66 -7.92 13.90 -6.78
C ASP A 66 -6.62 13.58 -6.04
N ARG A 67 -6.19 14.49 -5.17
CA ARG A 67 -4.98 14.29 -4.37
C ARG A 67 -5.13 14.84 -2.95
N TRP A 68 -4.49 14.15 -2.01
CA TRP A 68 -4.42 14.53 -0.61
C TRP A 68 -2.99 14.34 -0.10
N GLU A 69 -2.57 15.17 0.85
CA GLU A 69 -1.28 14.99 1.51
C GLU A 69 -1.37 13.85 2.54
N THR A 70 -0.36 12.98 2.57
CA THR A 70 -0.24 12.00 3.64
C THR A 70 0.15 12.69 4.94
N PRO A 71 -0.19 12.12 6.11
CA PRO A 71 0.21 12.72 7.39
C PRO A 71 1.73 12.92 7.46
N PRO A 72 2.23 14.06 7.96
CA PRO A 72 3.64 14.47 7.82
C PRO A 72 4.64 13.53 8.53
N GLU A 73 4.19 12.79 9.53
CA GLU A 73 5.02 11.84 10.27
C GLU A 73 5.07 10.43 9.62
N THR A 74 4.41 10.27 8.47
CA THR A 74 4.28 8.97 7.81
C THR A 74 5.20 8.86 6.59
N SER A 75 5.47 7.62 6.18
CA SER A 75 6.27 7.29 5.01
C SER A 75 5.66 6.09 4.28
N PRO A 76 4.61 6.30 3.50
CA PRO A 76 3.94 5.22 2.76
C PRO A 76 4.91 4.41 1.90
N TYR A 77 4.65 3.10 1.79
CA TYR A 77 5.45 2.20 0.97
C TYR A 77 4.59 1.36 0.03
N GLY A 78 3.91 0.34 0.53
CA GLY A 78 2.96 -0.47 -0.24
C GLY A 78 1.55 0.07 -0.10
N ILE A 79 0.70 -0.15 -1.10
CA ILE A 79 -0.69 0.28 -1.10
C ILE A 79 -1.60 -0.84 -1.61
N THR A 80 -2.80 -0.91 -1.06
CA THR A 80 -3.90 -1.77 -1.48
C THR A 80 -5.23 -1.04 -1.26
N ALA A 81 -6.34 -1.57 -1.77
CA ALA A 81 -7.67 -1.04 -1.49
C ALA A 81 -8.51 -2.09 -0.75
N ASP A 82 -9.38 -1.64 0.15
CA ASP A 82 -10.35 -2.51 0.83
C ASP A 82 -11.62 -2.72 -0.02
N ALA A 83 -12.58 -3.47 0.53
CA ALA A 83 -13.84 -3.77 -0.17
C ALA A 83 -14.74 -2.55 -0.42
N ASN A 84 -14.49 -1.42 0.27
CA ASN A 84 -15.18 -0.16 0.05
C ASN A 84 -14.44 0.73 -0.97
N GLY A 85 -13.31 0.27 -1.50
CA GLY A 85 -12.45 1.04 -2.39
C GLY A 85 -11.51 2.02 -1.67
N HIS A 86 -11.45 1.99 -0.34
CA HIS A 86 -10.58 2.88 0.44
C HIS A 86 -9.14 2.39 0.45
N PRO A 87 -8.14 3.26 0.28
CA PRO A 87 -6.74 2.87 0.27
C PRO A 87 -6.19 2.57 1.67
N TRP A 88 -5.40 1.53 1.73
CA TRP A 88 -4.61 1.11 2.88
C TRP A 88 -3.14 1.05 2.50
N MET A 89 -2.26 1.57 3.35
CA MET A 89 -0.82 1.61 3.07
C MET A 89 -0.02 1.08 4.24
N GLY A 90 1.10 0.42 3.93
CA GLY A 90 2.13 0.14 4.92
C GLY A 90 2.98 1.38 5.16
N ASP A 91 3.25 1.72 6.41
CA ASP A 91 4.11 2.85 6.78
C ASP A 91 5.52 2.38 7.12
N TRP A 92 6.50 2.96 6.44
CA TRP A 92 7.92 2.68 6.72
C TRP A 92 8.35 3.11 8.13
N ASN A 93 7.70 4.11 8.70
CA ASN A 93 7.99 4.57 10.06
C ASN A 93 7.35 3.69 11.14
N GLY A 94 6.49 2.78 10.76
CA GLY A 94 5.75 1.84 11.60
C GLY A 94 4.27 2.18 11.67
N GLY A 95 3.46 1.21 11.32
CA GLY A 95 2.01 1.35 11.29
C GLY A 95 1.38 0.97 9.96
N LEU A 96 0.06 1.02 9.95
CA LEU A 96 -0.75 0.99 8.74
C LEU A 96 -1.52 2.30 8.65
N LEU A 97 -1.64 2.80 7.44
CA LEU A 97 -2.41 4.00 7.13
C LEU A 97 -3.68 3.61 6.40
N HIS A 98 -4.79 4.19 6.79
CA HIS A 98 -6.06 4.12 6.08
C HIS A 98 -6.54 5.54 5.77
N PHE A 99 -7.07 5.74 4.57
CA PHE A 99 -7.71 7.00 4.18
C PHE A 99 -9.17 6.75 3.82
N ASP A 100 -10.06 7.54 4.40
CA ASP A 100 -11.48 7.56 4.05
C ASP A 100 -11.74 8.74 3.10
N PRO A 101 -11.94 8.50 1.80
CA PRO A 101 -12.12 9.57 0.81
C PRO A 101 -13.45 10.32 0.97
N THR A 102 -14.44 9.74 1.67
CA THR A 102 -15.74 10.40 1.91
C THR A 102 -15.63 11.51 2.95
N THR A 103 -14.84 11.28 3.98
CA THR A 103 -14.64 12.22 5.09
C THR A 103 -13.31 12.96 5.00
N GLU A 104 -12.45 12.55 4.06
CA GLU A 104 -11.07 13.03 3.88
C GLU A 104 -10.24 12.92 5.18
N THR A 105 -10.41 11.81 5.89
CA THR A 105 -9.74 11.57 7.16
C THR A 105 -8.77 10.39 7.11
N TRP A 106 -7.72 10.52 7.89
CA TRP A 106 -6.70 9.49 8.06
C TRP A 106 -6.86 8.76 9.38
N ASP A 107 -6.74 7.43 9.33
CA ASP A 107 -6.49 6.60 10.50
C ASP A 107 -5.05 6.09 10.43
N ILE A 108 -4.34 6.21 11.56
CA ILE A 108 -3.01 5.65 11.73
C ILE A 108 -3.12 4.54 12.78
N ILE A 109 -2.85 3.30 12.37
CA ILE A 109 -2.88 2.14 13.24
C ILE A 109 -1.44 1.83 13.63
N ASP A 110 -1.06 2.16 14.86
CA ASP A 110 0.27 1.92 15.37
C ASP A 110 0.63 0.43 15.42
N THR A 111 1.89 0.11 15.10
CA THR A 111 2.47 -1.22 15.23
C THR A 111 3.65 -1.17 16.21
N PRO A 112 3.39 -1.21 17.54
CA PRO A 112 4.42 -0.90 18.54
C PRO A 112 5.60 -1.86 18.56
N ASN A 113 5.43 -3.07 18.05
CA ASN A 113 6.49 -4.08 18.03
C ASN A 113 7.24 -4.16 16.70
N THR A 114 6.79 -3.42 15.66
CA THR A 114 7.40 -3.44 14.33
C THR A 114 7.49 -2.06 13.71
N SER A 115 8.45 -1.90 12.82
CA SER A 115 8.57 -0.74 11.94
C SER A 115 9.03 -1.17 10.55
N ARG A 116 9.15 -0.24 9.62
CA ARG A 116 9.47 -0.49 8.21
C ARG A 116 8.44 -1.37 7.53
N GLY A 117 7.17 -0.94 7.62
CA GLY A 117 6.08 -1.52 6.86
C GLY A 117 6.36 -1.43 5.36
N ARG A 118 6.09 -2.52 4.64
CA ARG A 118 6.36 -2.64 3.21
C ARG A 118 5.10 -3.04 2.44
N GLY A 119 5.13 -4.17 1.75
CA GLY A 119 3.97 -4.66 1.02
C GLY A 119 2.78 -4.88 1.94
N ILE A 120 1.60 -4.54 1.47
CA ILE A 120 0.34 -4.70 2.17
C ILE A 120 -0.69 -5.32 1.23
N MET A 121 -1.55 -6.18 1.76
CA MET A 121 -2.70 -6.73 1.04
C MET A 121 -3.85 -7.02 2.01
N ILE A 122 -5.08 -6.93 1.51
CA ILE A 122 -6.27 -7.22 2.30
C ILE A 122 -6.85 -8.56 1.85
N ASP A 123 -7.14 -9.45 2.81
CA ASP A 123 -7.76 -10.73 2.52
C ASP A 123 -9.28 -10.61 2.36
N ARG A 124 -9.90 -11.68 1.85
CA ARG A 124 -11.35 -11.76 1.63
C ARG A 124 -12.21 -11.65 2.91
N ASN A 125 -11.59 -11.76 4.07
CA ASN A 125 -12.24 -11.63 5.37
C ASN A 125 -12.13 -10.21 5.92
N GLY A 126 -11.48 -9.29 5.20
CA GLY A 126 -11.29 -7.91 5.60
C GLY A 126 -10.13 -7.69 6.57
N PHE A 127 -9.13 -8.57 6.56
CA PHE A 127 -7.91 -8.34 7.32
C PHE A 127 -6.81 -7.79 6.42
N ALA A 128 -6.22 -6.67 6.82
CA ALA A 128 -5.02 -6.13 6.22
C ALA A 128 -3.79 -6.87 6.77
N TRP A 129 -2.95 -7.35 5.86
CA TRP A 129 -1.70 -8.00 6.15
C TRP A 129 -0.55 -7.16 5.60
N MET A 130 0.45 -6.88 6.41
CA MET A 130 1.60 -6.08 6.03
C MET A 130 2.91 -6.79 6.39
N ALA A 131 3.85 -6.81 5.46
CA ALA A 131 5.22 -7.23 5.74
C ALA A 131 5.97 -6.12 6.48
N SER A 132 6.70 -6.49 7.53
CA SER A 132 7.58 -5.59 8.29
C SER A 132 8.98 -6.18 8.40
N ASN A 133 10.02 -5.36 8.30
CA ASN A 133 11.39 -5.85 8.39
C ASN A 133 12.21 -5.26 9.54
N ASN A 134 11.57 -4.70 10.55
CA ASN A 134 12.27 -4.25 11.75
C ASN A 134 11.38 -4.34 13.01
N PRO A 135 11.41 -5.43 13.74
CA PRO A 135 11.91 -6.75 13.34
C PRO A 135 11.17 -7.35 12.15
N CYS A 136 11.72 -8.46 11.62
CA CYS A 136 11.08 -9.19 10.53
C CYS A 136 9.85 -9.94 11.05
N ALA A 137 8.67 -9.52 10.60
CA ALA A 137 7.39 -10.06 11.03
C ALA A 137 6.27 -9.78 10.00
N LEU A 138 5.11 -10.40 10.23
CA LEU A 138 3.86 -9.97 9.64
C LEU A 138 3.03 -9.21 10.65
N VAL A 139 2.37 -8.19 10.16
CA VAL A 139 1.34 -7.41 10.85
C VAL A 139 -0.02 -7.80 10.31
N LYS A 140 -1.01 -7.90 11.18
CA LYS A 140 -2.41 -8.14 10.85
C LYS A 140 -3.29 -7.11 11.54
N ALA A 141 -4.17 -6.46 10.78
CA ALA A 141 -5.16 -5.50 11.30
C ALA A 141 -6.57 -5.83 10.75
N ASP A 142 -7.59 -5.46 11.49
CA ASP A 142 -8.98 -5.55 11.07
C ASP A 142 -9.36 -4.24 10.37
N THR A 143 -9.79 -4.33 9.10
CA THR A 143 -10.13 -3.14 8.30
C THR A 143 -11.45 -2.51 8.69
N ALA A 144 -12.42 -3.29 9.17
CA ALA A 144 -13.73 -2.79 9.54
C ALA A 144 -13.70 -1.98 10.85
N THR A 145 -12.90 -2.44 11.82
CA THR A 145 -12.72 -1.76 13.10
C THR A 145 -11.52 -0.83 13.14
N ARG A 146 -10.65 -0.90 12.12
CA ARG A 146 -9.39 -0.11 12.03
C ARG A 146 -8.48 -0.33 13.24
N THR A 147 -8.37 -1.59 13.68
CA THR A 147 -7.61 -1.96 14.87
C THR A 147 -6.54 -2.99 14.57
N LEU A 148 -5.40 -2.83 15.23
CA LEU A 148 -4.33 -3.81 15.22
C LEU A 148 -4.81 -5.11 15.89
N ILE A 149 -4.57 -6.25 15.22
CA ILE A 149 -4.78 -7.58 15.80
C ILE A 149 -3.45 -8.12 16.32
N ARG A 150 -2.42 -8.10 15.46
CA ARG A 150 -1.05 -8.54 15.80
C ARG A 150 -0.03 -7.83 14.91
N ASP A 151 1.13 -7.53 15.47
CA ASP A 151 2.29 -6.99 14.75
C ASP A 151 3.58 -7.79 15.01
N ASP A 152 3.44 -8.98 15.56
CA ASP A 152 4.54 -9.85 16.00
C ASP A 152 4.45 -11.28 15.43
N ILE A 153 3.80 -11.46 14.27
CA ILE A 153 3.70 -12.78 13.63
C ILE A 153 5.06 -13.12 13.04
N GLU A 154 5.77 -14.04 13.68
CA GLU A 154 7.13 -14.40 13.32
C GLU A 154 7.22 -15.10 11.96
N LEU A 155 8.26 -14.74 11.20
CA LEU A 155 8.69 -15.42 9.99
C LEU A 155 10.08 -16.02 10.23
N PRO A 156 10.19 -17.29 10.66
CA PRO A 156 11.46 -17.85 11.12
C PRO A 156 12.58 -17.79 10.09
N GLY A 157 13.67 -17.11 10.43
CA GLY A 157 14.83 -16.99 9.57
C GLY A 157 14.70 -15.95 8.46
N CYS A 158 13.67 -15.08 8.51
CA CYS A 158 13.55 -13.98 7.56
C CYS A 158 14.56 -12.85 7.83
N GLY A 159 14.88 -12.10 6.79
CA GLY A 159 15.77 -10.95 6.83
C GLY A 159 15.07 -9.66 6.34
N THR A 160 14.57 -9.68 5.12
CA THR A 160 13.92 -8.52 4.50
C THR A 160 12.68 -8.96 3.71
N PRO A 161 11.53 -9.12 4.38
CA PRO A 161 10.27 -9.36 3.70
C PRO A 161 9.83 -8.10 2.94
N VAL A 162 9.45 -8.21 1.68
CA VAL A 162 9.19 -7.05 0.82
C VAL A 162 7.74 -6.95 0.39
N GLY A 163 7.22 -8.01 -0.21
CA GLY A 163 5.88 -8.03 -0.78
C GLY A 163 4.92 -8.89 0.01
N ILE A 164 3.64 -8.78 -0.33
CA ILE A 164 2.60 -9.70 0.13
C ILE A 164 1.74 -10.11 -1.05
N SER A 165 1.36 -11.36 -1.09
CA SER A 165 0.30 -11.88 -1.95
C SER A 165 -0.58 -12.83 -1.15
N ILE A 166 -1.87 -12.90 -1.48
CA ILE A 166 -2.82 -13.78 -0.81
C ILE A 166 -3.43 -14.69 -1.85
N ASP A 167 -3.33 -16.02 -1.65
CA ASP A 167 -3.86 -16.98 -2.59
C ASP A 167 -5.37 -17.20 -2.40
N ALA A 168 -5.97 -17.94 -3.35
CA ALA A 168 -7.41 -18.23 -3.33
C ALA A 168 -7.87 -19.06 -2.12
N GLU A 169 -6.95 -19.74 -1.44
CA GLU A 169 -7.19 -20.50 -0.22
C GLU A 169 -7.10 -19.64 1.04
N GLY A 170 -6.59 -18.40 0.91
CA GLY A 170 -6.44 -17.43 1.98
C GLY A 170 -5.09 -17.48 2.70
N PHE A 171 -4.11 -18.20 2.14
CA PHE A 171 -2.75 -18.13 2.66
C PHE A 171 -2.04 -16.87 2.25
N VAL A 172 -1.31 -16.28 3.17
CA VAL A 172 -0.47 -15.10 2.95
C VAL A 172 0.92 -15.56 2.53
N TRP A 173 1.37 -15.12 1.37
CA TRP A 173 2.70 -15.37 0.84
C TRP A 173 3.58 -14.14 0.99
N VAL A 174 4.77 -14.34 1.54
CA VAL A 174 5.71 -13.25 1.85
C VAL A 174 7.08 -13.60 1.26
N PRO A 175 7.44 -13.02 0.11
CA PRO A 175 8.80 -13.16 -0.42
C PRO A 175 9.79 -12.38 0.44
N ASP A 176 10.92 -13.02 0.74
CA ASP A 176 12.02 -12.43 1.49
C ASP A 176 13.24 -12.25 0.59
N GLN A 177 13.72 -11.02 0.51
CA GLN A 177 14.81 -10.64 -0.38
C GLN A 177 16.15 -11.21 0.09
N ASP A 178 16.44 -11.15 1.40
CA ASP A 178 17.75 -11.53 1.94
C ASP A 178 17.86 -13.03 2.20
N ALA A 179 16.78 -13.65 2.68
CA ALA A 179 16.75 -15.10 2.92
C ALA A 179 16.54 -15.92 1.64
N SER A 180 16.17 -15.28 0.51
CA SER A 180 15.89 -15.95 -0.77
C SER A 180 14.83 -17.05 -0.67
N VAL A 181 13.80 -16.83 0.14
CA VAL A 181 12.67 -17.74 0.37
C VAL A 181 11.33 -17.00 0.24
N ALA A 182 10.26 -17.77 0.20
CA ALA A 182 8.91 -17.23 0.40
C ALA A 182 8.26 -17.99 1.57
N PHE A 183 7.72 -17.25 2.51
CA PHE A 183 6.94 -17.82 3.62
C PHE A 183 5.48 -17.96 3.20
N LYS A 184 4.85 -19.05 3.63
CA LYS A 184 3.40 -19.27 3.50
C LYS A 184 2.80 -19.35 4.90
N VAL A 185 1.91 -18.41 5.21
CA VAL A 185 1.28 -18.23 6.52
C VAL A 185 -0.23 -18.39 6.38
N HIS A 186 -0.85 -18.99 7.39
CA HIS A 186 -2.32 -19.19 7.42
C HIS A 186 -2.95 -18.43 8.57
#